data_b402cb251eab596f13e5e6aadac7a03d
#
_entry.id   b402cb251eab596f13e5e6aadac7a03d
#
_cell.length_a   1.000
_cell.length_b   1.000
_cell.length_c   1.000
_cell.angle_alpha   90.00
_cell.angle_beta   90.00
_cell.angle_gamma   90.00
#
_symmetry.space_group_name_H-M   'P 1'
#
loop_
_entity.id
_entity.type
_entity.pdbx_description
1 polymer ?
#
loop_
_entity_poly.entity_id
_entity_poly.type
_entity_poly.pdbx_seq_one_letter_code
_entity_poly.pdbx_strand_id
1 'polypeptide(L)'
;YPSPIAGFSVMPNHTSEDDGLVNIIDYSIGATSWYYDFGVEDDMNDISTEKEPKYKYNHEGNYNVMQIVENEYGCQDTTYNNVIVRSSIIFYVPNAFTPNEDNQNEFYMPLGFNVSPVEYEFRIYDRWGKQLFFTTDFNVGWDGKFNGEYVKQDVYVYMVKVRLEDGIQVFRGTVYLLK
;
A
#
# COMPACT_ATOMS: atom_id res chain seq x y z
N TYR A 1 40.65 -25.69 -3.16
CA TYR A 1 40.42 -24.27 -2.89
C TYR A 1 39.10 -24.12 -2.16
N PRO A 2 39.00 -23.26 -1.12
CA PRO A 2 37.73 -23.05 -0.42
C PRO A 2 36.73 -22.39 -1.36
N SER A 3 35.47 -22.87 -1.38
CA SER A 3 34.38 -22.20 -2.07
C SER A 3 34.05 -20.87 -1.38
N PRO A 4 33.60 -19.88 -2.13
CA PRO A 4 33.04 -18.69 -1.51
C PRO A 4 31.77 -19.04 -0.71
N ILE A 5 31.32 -18.14 0.15
CA ILE A 5 30.06 -18.24 0.88
C ILE A 5 29.19 -17.06 0.45
N ALA A 6 28.08 -17.33 -0.22
CA ALA A 6 27.10 -16.31 -0.63
C ALA A 6 26.35 -15.79 0.58
N GLY A 7 26.11 -14.48 0.63
CA GLY A 7 25.31 -13.86 1.68
C GLY A 7 25.02 -12.40 1.37
N PHE A 8 23.74 -12.01 1.47
CA PHE A 8 23.31 -10.65 1.30
C PHE A 8 22.00 -10.38 2.06
N SER A 9 21.68 -9.12 2.23
CA SER A 9 20.35 -8.69 2.66
C SER A 9 19.78 -7.66 1.69
N VAL A 10 18.45 -7.56 1.66
CA VAL A 10 17.72 -6.57 0.87
C VAL A 10 17.11 -5.56 1.83
N MET A 11 17.32 -4.28 1.56
CA MET A 11 16.82 -3.19 2.41
C MET A 11 16.15 -2.07 1.59
N PRO A 12 14.88 -1.74 1.87
CA PRO A 12 13.94 -2.51 2.68
C PRO A 12 13.54 -3.84 2.01
N ASN A 13 13.16 -4.87 2.77
CA ASN A 13 12.63 -6.12 2.23
C ASN A 13 11.09 -6.10 2.09
N HIS A 14 10.45 -5.02 2.54
CA HIS A 14 9.03 -4.70 2.31
C HIS A 14 8.95 -3.27 1.81
N THR A 15 8.31 -3.07 0.68
CA THR A 15 8.13 -1.75 0.06
C THR A 15 6.79 -1.66 -0.67
N SER A 16 6.43 -0.49 -1.17
CA SER A 16 5.26 -0.28 -2.02
C SER A 16 5.65 -0.13 -3.49
N GLU A 17 4.74 -0.37 -4.42
CA GLU A 17 4.99 -0.19 -5.85
C GLU A 17 5.32 1.27 -6.23
N ASP A 18 4.88 2.25 -5.46
CA ASP A 18 5.20 3.67 -5.69
C ASP A 18 6.67 3.98 -5.40
N ASP A 19 7.22 3.43 -4.33
CA ASP A 19 8.65 3.55 -3.99
C ASP A 19 9.45 2.46 -4.70
N GLY A 20 9.17 1.21 -4.42
CA GLY A 20 9.71 -0.01 -5.06
C GLY A 20 11.22 -0.16 -4.99
N LEU A 21 11.94 0.85 -4.47
CA LEU A 21 13.39 0.87 -4.46
C LEU A 21 13.94 0.00 -3.33
N VAL A 22 14.83 -0.92 -3.69
CA VAL A 22 15.57 -1.76 -2.75
C VAL A 22 17.08 -1.64 -2.98
N ASN A 23 17.85 -1.82 -1.91
CA ASN A 23 19.31 -1.82 -1.94
C ASN A 23 19.80 -3.20 -1.48
N ILE A 24 20.78 -3.73 -2.16
CA ILE A 24 21.49 -4.94 -1.73
C ILE A 24 22.64 -4.54 -0.81
N ILE A 25 22.79 -5.27 0.29
CA ILE A 25 23.94 -5.18 1.19
C ILE A 25 24.62 -6.55 1.18
N ASP A 26 25.81 -6.61 0.60
CA ASP A 26 26.57 -7.85 0.46
C ASP A 26 27.42 -8.13 1.73
N TYR A 27 27.39 -9.37 2.19
CA TYR A 27 28.28 -9.89 3.23
C TYR A 27 28.87 -11.26 2.85
N SER A 28 28.97 -11.54 1.54
CA SER A 28 29.62 -12.74 1.03
C SER A 28 31.09 -12.83 1.45
N ILE A 29 31.58 -14.04 1.66
CA ILE A 29 32.95 -14.29 2.07
C ILE A 29 33.72 -14.99 0.94
N GLY A 30 34.89 -14.46 0.59
CA GLY A 30 35.76 -15.07 -0.42
C GLY A 30 35.31 -14.91 -1.88
N ALA A 31 34.32 -14.06 -2.14
CA ALA A 31 33.83 -13.73 -3.46
C ALA A 31 34.71 -12.68 -4.15
N THR A 32 34.88 -12.79 -5.47
CA THR A 32 35.55 -11.81 -6.35
C THR A 32 34.62 -11.29 -7.45
N SER A 33 33.49 -11.99 -7.70
CA SER A 33 32.45 -11.54 -8.60
C SER A 33 31.06 -11.88 -8.07
N TRP A 34 30.06 -11.10 -8.49
CA TRP A 34 28.67 -11.17 -8.06
C TRP A 34 27.76 -11.20 -9.29
N TYR A 35 26.67 -11.92 -9.16
CA TYR A 35 25.54 -11.90 -10.07
C TYR A 35 24.27 -11.94 -9.26
N TYR A 36 23.35 -11.03 -9.57
CA TYR A 36 22.02 -10.96 -8.97
C TYR A 36 20.97 -11.09 -10.05
N ASP A 37 19.89 -11.80 -9.71
CA ASP A 37 18.63 -11.86 -10.43
C ASP A 37 17.55 -11.41 -9.44
N PHE A 38 16.78 -10.37 -9.78
CA PHE A 38 15.80 -9.77 -8.88
C PHE A 38 14.46 -10.48 -8.90
N GLY A 39 14.30 -11.55 -9.68
CA GLY A 39 13.17 -12.48 -9.66
C GLY A 39 11.92 -11.94 -10.32
N VAL A 40 12.03 -11.05 -11.30
CA VAL A 40 10.90 -10.54 -12.08
C VAL A 40 10.69 -11.45 -13.29
N GLU A 41 9.57 -12.19 -13.32
CA GLU A 41 9.25 -13.07 -14.42
C GLU A 41 9.18 -12.29 -15.75
N ASP A 42 9.76 -12.85 -16.81
CA ASP A 42 9.79 -12.30 -18.18
C ASP A 42 10.56 -10.97 -18.35
N ASP A 43 11.31 -10.49 -17.36
CA ASP A 43 12.21 -9.33 -17.49
C ASP A 43 13.68 -9.77 -17.56
N MET A 44 14.28 -9.70 -18.73
CA MET A 44 15.71 -10.03 -18.92
C MET A 44 16.65 -8.91 -18.40
N ASN A 45 16.13 -7.79 -17.92
CA ASN A 45 16.90 -6.66 -17.40
C ASN A 45 16.92 -6.61 -15.87
N ASP A 46 16.28 -7.55 -15.20
CA ASP A 46 16.24 -7.65 -13.74
C ASP A 46 17.50 -8.31 -13.13
N ILE A 47 18.65 -8.10 -13.76
CA ILE A 47 19.93 -8.66 -13.35
C ILE A 47 20.95 -7.56 -13.03
N SER A 48 21.92 -7.88 -12.18
CA SER A 48 23.08 -7.02 -11.92
C SER A 48 24.34 -7.83 -11.60
N THR A 49 25.51 -7.27 -11.96
CA THR A 49 26.82 -7.81 -11.58
C THR A 49 27.58 -6.89 -10.62
N GLU A 50 26.95 -5.83 -10.15
CA GLU A 50 27.51 -4.97 -9.12
C GLU A 50 27.51 -5.68 -7.77
N LYS A 51 28.45 -5.33 -6.89
CA LYS A 51 28.54 -5.93 -5.56
C LYS A 51 27.35 -5.58 -4.68
N GLU A 52 26.90 -4.33 -4.72
CA GLU A 52 25.78 -3.81 -3.94
C GLU A 52 24.84 -3.00 -4.82
N PRO A 53 24.08 -3.68 -5.70
CA PRO A 53 23.19 -3.01 -6.64
C PRO A 53 21.96 -2.44 -5.94
N LYS A 54 21.28 -1.54 -6.67
CA LYS A 54 19.94 -1.06 -6.36
C LYS A 54 19.01 -1.55 -7.46
N TYR A 55 17.78 -1.91 -7.07
CA TYR A 55 16.75 -2.30 -8.02
C TYR A 55 15.42 -1.67 -7.65
N LYS A 56 14.61 -1.34 -8.65
CA LYS A 56 13.28 -0.78 -8.45
C LYS A 56 12.21 -1.71 -9.02
N TYR A 57 11.40 -2.27 -8.15
CA TYR A 57 10.19 -3.00 -8.53
C TYR A 57 9.07 -2.02 -8.87
N ASN A 58 8.36 -2.27 -9.96
CA ASN A 58 7.28 -1.40 -10.45
C ASN A 58 5.89 -2.01 -10.25
N HIS A 59 5.80 -3.24 -9.77
CA HIS A 59 4.55 -3.96 -9.55
C HIS A 59 4.55 -4.66 -8.21
N GLU A 60 3.35 -4.84 -7.65
CA GLU A 60 3.18 -5.67 -6.45
C GLU A 60 3.60 -7.11 -6.72
N GLY A 61 4.14 -7.76 -5.71
CA GLY A 61 4.58 -9.16 -5.81
C GLY A 61 5.44 -9.61 -4.66
N ASN A 62 5.72 -10.92 -4.66
CA ASN A 62 6.74 -11.54 -3.85
C ASN A 62 7.88 -11.96 -4.77
N TYR A 63 9.01 -11.28 -4.65
CA TYR A 63 10.17 -11.52 -5.51
C TYR A 63 11.25 -12.28 -4.75
N ASN A 64 11.76 -13.32 -5.37
CA ASN A 64 12.84 -14.14 -4.79
C ASN A 64 14.16 -13.73 -5.44
N VAL A 65 14.87 -12.82 -4.79
CA VAL A 65 16.17 -12.33 -5.28
C VAL A 65 17.21 -13.42 -5.10
N MET A 66 17.90 -13.77 -6.18
CA MET A 66 19.01 -14.73 -6.21
C MET A 66 20.35 -13.98 -6.23
N GLN A 67 21.30 -14.44 -5.43
CA GLN A 67 22.71 -14.06 -5.53
C GLN A 67 23.54 -15.28 -5.91
N ILE A 68 24.39 -15.15 -6.92
CA ILE A 68 25.48 -16.09 -7.22
C ILE A 68 26.78 -15.32 -7.01
N VAL A 69 27.69 -15.92 -6.26
CA VAL A 69 29.05 -15.38 -6.07
C VAL A 69 30.08 -16.36 -6.59
N GLU A 70 31.19 -15.85 -7.12
CA GLU A 70 32.29 -16.67 -7.64
C GLU A 70 33.62 -16.13 -7.07
N ASN A 71 34.55 -17.06 -6.82
CA ASN A 71 35.91 -16.70 -6.41
C ASN A 71 36.90 -16.75 -7.61
N GLU A 72 38.14 -16.37 -7.38
CA GLU A 72 39.21 -16.34 -8.40
C GLU A 72 39.52 -17.72 -9.03
N TYR A 73 39.05 -18.82 -8.43
CA TYR A 73 39.25 -20.20 -8.91
C TYR A 73 38.05 -20.74 -9.68
N GLY A 74 36.98 -19.92 -9.88
CA GLY A 74 35.76 -20.32 -10.55
C GLY A 74 34.80 -21.15 -9.70
N CYS A 75 35.02 -21.25 -8.39
CA CYS A 75 34.05 -21.89 -7.49
C CYS A 75 32.92 -20.93 -7.20
N GLN A 76 31.68 -21.43 -7.24
CA GLN A 76 30.47 -20.64 -7.03
C GLN A 76 29.69 -21.07 -5.78
N ASP A 77 28.92 -20.15 -5.22
CA ASP A 77 27.88 -20.40 -4.23
C ASP A 77 26.66 -19.52 -4.50
N THR A 78 25.48 -19.98 -4.08
CA THR A 78 24.20 -19.33 -4.39
C THR A 78 23.35 -19.21 -3.14
N THR A 79 22.70 -18.05 -2.98
CA THR A 79 21.72 -17.82 -1.91
C THR A 79 20.55 -16.99 -2.40
N TYR A 80 19.47 -16.94 -1.61
CA TYR A 80 18.22 -16.26 -1.96
C TYR A 80 17.72 -15.40 -0.81
N ASN A 81 17.02 -14.32 -1.16
CA ASN A 81 16.30 -13.46 -0.23
C ASN A 81 14.99 -12.97 -0.83
N ASN A 82 13.96 -12.78 -0.02
CA ASN A 82 12.66 -12.34 -0.48
C ASN A 82 12.46 -10.83 -0.32
N VAL A 83 11.79 -10.24 -1.32
CA VAL A 83 11.26 -8.87 -1.30
C VAL A 83 9.75 -8.93 -1.49
N ILE A 84 9.03 -8.21 -0.65
CA ILE A 84 7.58 -8.08 -0.74
C ILE A 84 7.26 -6.65 -1.16
N VAL A 85 6.67 -6.51 -2.34
CA VAL A 85 6.16 -5.22 -2.86
C VAL A 85 4.64 -5.25 -2.77
N ARG A 86 4.05 -4.25 -2.13
CA ARG A 86 2.60 -4.12 -1.95
C ARG A 86 2.04 -3.03 -2.85
N SER A 87 0.80 -3.19 -3.27
CA SER A 87 0.06 -2.11 -3.91
C SER A 87 -0.07 -0.92 -2.97
N SER A 88 0.03 0.28 -3.53
CA SER A 88 -0.24 1.49 -2.77
C SER A 88 -1.73 1.63 -2.51
N ILE A 89 -2.08 1.70 -1.23
CA ILE A 89 -3.46 1.94 -0.79
C ILE A 89 -3.65 3.44 -0.61
N ILE A 90 -4.53 4.03 -1.41
CA ILE A 90 -4.96 5.41 -1.23
C ILE A 90 -6.33 5.40 -0.56
N PHE A 91 -6.44 6.00 0.61
CA PHE A 91 -7.70 6.19 1.33
C PHE A 91 -7.88 7.67 1.65
N TYR A 92 -8.97 8.26 1.14
CA TYR A 92 -9.28 9.67 1.27
C TYR A 92 -10.72 9.87 1.73
N VAL A 93 -10.93 10.79 2.68
CA VAL A 93 -12.26 11.18 3.13
C VAL A 93 -12.47 12.64 2.73
N PRO A 94 -13.44 12.93 1.83
CA PRO A 94 -13.74 14.30 1.41
C PRO A 94 -14.13 15.20 2.58
N ASN A 95 -13.98 16.51 2.44
CA ASN A 95 -14.36 17.47 3.49
C ASN A 95 -15.67 18.20 3.22
N ALA A 96 -16.28 18.00 2.03
CA ALA A 96 -17.56 18.60 1.66
C ALA A 96 -18.30 17.74 0.62
N PHE A 97 -19.60 17.87 0.54
CA PHE A 97 -20.45 17.31 -0.51
C PHE A 97 -21.69 18.16 -0.73
N THR A 98 -22.38 17.99 -1.86
CA THR A 98 -23.48 18.82 -2.32
C THR A 98 -24.63 17.95 -2.83
N PRO A 99 -25.54 17.46 -1.95
CA PRO A 99 -26.69 16.67 -2.37
C PRO A 99 -27.80 17.58 -2.94
N ASN A 100 -27.62 18.03 -4.19
CA ASN A 100 -28.50 19.02 -4.86
C ASN A 100 -29.14 18.48 -6.14
N GLU A 101 -29.04 17.15 -6.41
CA GLU A 101 -29.64 16.43 -7.53
C GLU A 101 -29.05 16.83 -8.90
N ASP A 102 -27.82 17.34 -8.94
CA ASP A 102 -27.08 17.64 -10.19
C ASP A 102 -26.23 16.47 -10.71
N ASN A 103 -26.29 15.32 -10.04
CA ASN A 103 -25.51 14.10 -10.25
C ASN A 103 -23.99 14.25 -9.96
N GLN A 104 -23.58 15.27 -9.18
CA GLN A 104 -22.22 15.45 -8.75
C GLN A 104 -22.17 15.60 -7.23
N ASN A 105 -21.33 14.80 -6.56
CA ASN A 105 -21.16 14.82 -5.10
C ASN A 105 -22.44 14.65 -4.28
N GLU A 106 -23.41 13.87 -4.81
CA GLU A 106 -24.71 13.61 -4.18
C GLU A 106 -24.61 12.75 -2.92
N PHE A 107 -23.55 11.97 -2.82
CA PHE A 107 -23.30 11.06 -1.71
C PHE A 107 -21.96 11.40 -1.05
N TYR A 108 -21.99 11.50 0.26
CA TYR A 108 -20.78 11.61 1.06
C TYR A 108 -20.29 10.23 1.48
N MET A 109 -19.10 9.88 1.05
CA MET A 109 -18.46 8.61 1.36
C MET A 109 -16.93 8.73 1.29
N PRO A 110 -16.20 7.90 2.03
CA PRO A 110 -14.78 7.72 1.82
C PRO A 110 -14.49 7.19 0.41
N LEU A 111 -13.39 7.63 -0.16
CA LEU A 111 -12.89 7.17 -1.45
C LEU A 111 -11.63 6.35 -1.24
N GLY A 112 -11.47 5.27 -1.99
CA GLY A 112 -10.29 4.43 -1.90
C GLY A 112 -9.91 3.84 -3.24
N PHE A 113 -8.60 3.71 -3.46
CA PHE A 113 -8.02 2.95 -4.55
C PHE A 113 -7.25 1.77 -3.96
N ASN A 114 -7.42 0.58 -4.52
CA ASN A 114 -6.89 -0.68 -3.98
C ASN A 114 -7.34 -0.98 -2.54
N VAL A 115 -8.48 -0.45 -2.13
CA VAL A 115 -9.06 -0.71 -0.81
C VAL A 115 -10.11 -1.80 -0.94
N SER A 116 -9.86 -2.93 -0.29
CA SER A 116 -10.87 -3.98 -0.07
C SER A 116 -11.03 -4.16 1.44
N PRO A 117 -11.81 -3.33 2.12
CA PRO A 117 -11.90 -3.34 3.57
C PRO A 117 -12.60 -4.62 4.04
N VAL A 118 -11.89 -5.42 4.83
CA VAL A 118 -12.45 -6.63 5.46
C VAL A 118 -13.42 -6.26 6.59
N GLU A 119 -13.12 -5.16 7.29
CA GLU A 119 -13.98 -4.57 8.31
C GLU A 119 -14.13 -3.08 8.01
N TYR A 120 -15.36 -2.64 7.79
CA TYR A 120 -15.66 -1.26 7.48
C TYR A 120 -16.87 -0.79 8.27
N GLU A 121 -16.75 0.38 8.88
CA GLU A 121 -17.86 1.09 9.51
C GLU A 121 -17.74 2.57 9.15
N PHE A 122 -18.80 3.14 8.60
CA PHE A 122 -18.88 4.57 8.31
C PHE A 122 -20.10 5.17 9.00
N ARG A 123 -19.88 6.24 9.76
CA ARG A 123 -20.89 6.90 10.58
C ARG A 123 -20.83 8.40 10.41
N ILE A 124 -22.01 9.02 10.39
CA ILE A 124 -22.17 10.49 10.43
C ILE A 124 -22.96 10.86 11.68
N TYR A 125 -22.52 11.92 12.30
CA TYR A 125 -23.16 12.50 13.50
C TYR A 125 -23.42 13.98 13.31
N ASP A 126 -24.48 14.48 13.94
CA ASP A 126 -24.65 15.92 14.13
C ASP A 126 -23.68 16.47 15.21
N ARG A 127 -23.66 17.79 15.38
CA ARG A 127 -22.79 18.46 16.34
C ARG A 127 -23.08 18.11 17.81
N TRP A 128 -24.22 17.50 18.10
CA TRP A 128 -24.60 17.05 19.45
C TRP A 128 -24.32 15.56 19.68
N GLY A 129 -23.74 14.87 18.70
CA GLY A 129 -23.38 13.46 18.77
C GLY A 129 -24.51 12.51 18.41
N LYS A 130 -25.65 12.99 17.86
CA LYS A 130 -26.70 12.12 17.37
C LYS A 130 -26.28 11.49 16.05
N GLN A 131 -26.33 10.16 15.97
CA GLN A 131 -26.01 9.42 14.74
C GLN A 131 -27.11 9.63 13.70
N LEU A 132 -26.73 10.12 12.52
CA LEU A 132 -27.62 10.38 11.39
C LEU A 132 -27.53 9.29 10.32
N PHE A 133 -26.34 8.69 10.14
CA PHE A 133 -26.08 7.68 9.14
C PHE A 133 -25.12 6.61 9.66
N PHE A 134 -25.29 5.38 9.17
CA PHE A 134 -24.40 4.25 9.42
C PHE A 134 -24.44 3.27 8.28
N THR A 135 -23.28 2.80 7.86
CA THR A 135 -23.14 1.67 6.92
C THR A 135 -21.90 0.85 7.24
N THR A 136 -21.91 -0.41 6.82
CA THR A 136 -20.75 -1.31 6.78
C THR A 136 -20.39 -1.68 5.35
N ASP A 137 -21.10 -1.13 4.36
CA ASP A 137 -20.81 -1.30 2.93
C ASP A 137 -19.99 -0.10 2.44
N PHE A 138 -18.80 -0.37 1.90
CA PHE A 138 -17.88 0.65 1.39
C PHE A 138 -18.45 1.44 0.20
N ASN A 139 -19.39 0.86 -0.54
CA ASN A 139 -20.01 1.48 -1.72
C ASN A 139 -21.26 2.29 -1.39
N VAL A 140 -21.65 2.38 -0.12
CA VAL A 140 -22.82 3.12 0.33
C VAL A 140 -22.43 4.40 1.02
N GLY A 141 -22.82 5.54 0.44
CA GLY A 141 -22.61 6.88 0.96
C GLY A 141 -23.85 7.47 1.63
N TRP A 142 -23.64 8.54 2.42
CA TRP A 142 -24.71 9.32 3.02
C TRP A 142 -25.24 10.35 2.01
N ASP A 143 -26.55 10.36 1.77
CA ASP A 143 -27.24 11.23 0.84
C ASP A 143 -27.67 12.60 1.45
N GLY A 144 -27.20 12.92 2.65
CA GLY A 144 -27.58 14.15 3.33
C GLY A 144 -28.96 14.10 3.97
N LYS A 145 -29.57 12.91 4.09
CA LYS A 145 -30.89 12.74 4.70
C LYS A 145 -30.82 12.03 6.05
N PHE A 146 -31.80 12.34 6.89
CA PHE A 146 -32.10 11.62 8.11
C PHE A 146 -33.61 11.35 8.17
N ASN A 147 -34.01 10.09 8.31
CA ASN A 147 -35.41 9.65 8.25
C ASN A 147 -36.14 10.08 6.96
N GLY A 148 -35.45 10.12 5.82
CA GLY A 148 -36.01 10.47 4.52
C GLY A 148 -36.09 11.98 4.22
N GLU A 149 -35.73 12.85 5.15
CA GLU A 149 -35.70 14.30 4.95
C GLU A 149 -34.27 14.84 4.94
N TYR A 150 -34.00 15.79 4.05
CA TYR A 150 -32.70 16.47 4.02
C TYR A 150 -32.42 17.19 5.32
N VAL A 151 -31.24 16.95 5.88
CA VAL A 151 -30.77 17.71 7.02
C VAL A 151 -30.36 19.13 6.61
N LYS A 152 -30.14 20.00 7.59
CA LYS A 152 -29.75 21.40 7.34
C LYS A 152 -28.33 21.46 6.74
N GLN A 153 -28.09 22.49 5.93
CA GLN A 153 -26.73 22.87 5.53
C GLN A 153 -25.94 23.25 6.80
N ASP A 154 -24.94 22.45 7.13
CA ASP A 154 -24.16 22.59 8.36
C ASP A 154 -22.89 21.76 8.30
N VAL A 155 -22.12 21.74 9.38
CA VAL A 155 -20.97 20.89 9.61
C VAL A 155 -21.40 19.64 10.37
N TYR A 156 -21.05 18.49 9.86
CA TYR A 156 -21.29 17.18 10.46
C TYR A 156 -19.98 16.50 10.83
N VAL A 157 -20.01 15.56 11.75
CA VAL A 157 -18.84 14.80 12.17
C VAL A 157 -18.90 13.43 11.53
N TYR A 158 -17.81 12.99 10.90
CA TYR A 158 -17.69 11.63 10.40
C TYR A 158 -16.75 10.79 11.26
N MET A 159 -17.00 9.50 11.28
CA MET A 159 -16.09 8.48 11.77
C MET A 159 -16.07 7.31 10.78
N VAL A 160 -14.88 6.96 10.32
CA VAL A 160 -14.63 5.77 9.51
C VAL A 160 -13.71 4.86 10.28
N LYS A 161 -14.13 3.62 10.50
CA LYS A 161 -13.28 2.54 10.97
C LYS A 161 -13.08 1.57 9.82
N VAL A 162 -11.85 1.26 9.49
CA VAL A 162 -11.51 0.39 8.37
C VAL A 162 -10.30 -0.46 8.71
N ARG A 163 -10.33 -1.74 8.33
CA ARG A 163 -9.15 -2.61 8.38
C ARG A 163 -8.46 -2.55 7.03
N LEU A 164 -7.29 -1.97 7.02
CA LEU A 164 -6.33 -2.00 5.91
C LEU A 164 -5.24 -3.04 6.20
N GLU A 165 -4.27 -3.18 5.30
CA GLU A 165 -3.18 -4.16 5.48
C GLU A 165 -2.39 -3.95 6.77
N ASP A 166 -2.17 -2.70 7.17
CA ASP A 166 -1.46 -2.33 8.41
C ASP A 166 -2.31 -2.45 9.68
N GLY A 167 -3.54 -2.98 9.58
CA GLY A 167 -4.45 -3.16 10.70
C GLY A 167 -5.67 -2.24 10.69
N ILE A 168 -6.33 -2.13 11.84
CA ILE A 168 -7.51 -1.28 11.99
C ILE A 168 -7.09 0.18 12.13
N GLN A 169 -7.62 1.00 11.23
CA GLN A 169 -7.46 2.46 11.28
C GLN A 169 -8.80 3.15 11.55
N VAL A 170 -8.77 4.27 12.25
CA VAL A 170 -9.95 5.08 12.56
C VAL A 170 -9.70 6.52 12.15
N PHE A 171 -10.44 6.96 11.14
CA PHE A 171 -10.44 8.33 10.66
C PHE A 171 -11.63 9.09 11.26
N ARG A 172 -11.38 10.32 11.72
CA ARG A 172 -12.42 11.21 12.26
C ARG A 172 -12.18 12.61 11.75
N GLY A 173 -13.25 13.31 11.48
CA GLY A 173 -13.17 14.69 11.02
C GLY A 173 -14.54 15.30 10.83
N THR A 174 -14.57 16.40 10.10
CA THR A 174 -15.80 17.12 9.79
C THR A 174 -16.04 17.15 8.29
N VAL A 175 -17.32 17.20 7.93
CA VAL A 175 -17.78 17.36 6.55
C VAL A 175 -18.77 18.52 6.49
N TYR A 176 -18.64 19.33 5.45
CA TYR A 176 -19.58 20.40 5.13
C TYR A 176 -20.65 19.87 4.16
N LEU A 177 -21.92 19.90 4.58
CA LEU A 177 -23.02 19.73 3.67
C LEU A 177 -23.41 21.11 3.11
N LEU A 178 -23.26 21.25 1.82
CA LEU A 178 -23.60 22.44 1.04
C LEU A 178 -24.82 22.14 0.15
N LYS A 179 -25.59 23.17 -0.23
CA LYS A 179 -26.73 23.08 -1.16
C LYS A 179 -26.64 24.15 -2.21
#